data_963b04da01d9a1047597b9fd9951769c
#
_entry.id   963b04da01d9a1047597b9fd9951769c
#
_cell.length_a   1.000
_cell.length_b   1.000
_cell.length_c   1.000
_cell.angle_alpha   90.00
_cell.angle_beta   90.00
_cell.angle_gamma   90.00
#
_symmetry.space_group_name_H-M   'P 1'
#
loop_
_entity.id
_entity.type
_entity.pdbx_description
1 polymer ?
#
loop_
_entity_poly.entity_id
_entity_poly.type
_entity_poly.pdbx_seq_one_letter_code
_entity_poly.pdbx_strand_id
1 'polypeptide(L)'
;MTAVEKHRGFSPRANSDYEQQRCGPAIFEVRQCSSTRVAIAVIGEIDALNGREFGRYVQRHTRMSKQLVLDLRAVEFFGTAGFTALYYISVHCARSDVDWTIVAGDPVRRVLSVCDPEGELPLARDLSSALARLDRLGHGLAHVIWTAQAGWHRPPGRSGAQRLRR
;
A
#
# COMPACT_ATOMS: atom_id res chain seq x y z
N MET A 1 -29.94 30.40 -27.45
CA MET A 1 -28.47 30.38 -27.46
C MET A 1 -28.00 30.30 -26.00
N THR A 2 -27.76 29.12 -25.52
CA THR A 2 -27.33 28.85 -24.14
C THR A 2 -25.84 28.53 -24.14
N ALA A 3 -25.10 29.38 -23.47
CA ALA A 3 -23.64 29.21 -23.29
C ALA A 3 -23.36 28.00 -22.41
N VAL A 4 -22.64 27.03 -22.96
CA VAL A 4 -22.09 25.91 -22.23
C VAL A 4 -20.84 26.40 -21.48
N GLU A 5 -20.97 26.55 -20.18
CA GLU A 5 -19.87 26.87 -19.27
C GLU A 5 -18.95 25.67 -19.16
N LYS A 6 -17.77 25.78 -19.77
CA LYS A 6 -16.68 24.81 -19.62
C LYS A 6 -16.14 24.90 -18.21
N HIS A 7 -16.52 23.97 -17.35
CA HIS A 7 -15.78 23.73 -16.12
C HIS A 7 -14.35 23.31 -16.49
N ARG A 8 -13.40 24.20 -16.29
CA ARG A 8 -11.98 23.89 -16.30
C ARG A 8 -11.71 23.01 -15.09
N GLY A 9 -11.60 21.71 -15.33
CA GLY A 9 -11.10 20.78 -14.34
C GLY A 9 -9.71 21.20 -13.87
N PHE A 10 -9.59 21.41 -12.57
CA PHE A 10 -8.33 21.56 -11.89
C PHE A 10 -7.57 20.24 -12.04
N SER A 11 -6.56 20.20 -12.92
CA SER A 11 -5.61 19.11 -13.00
C SER A 11 -4.63 19.26 -11.83
N PRO A 12 -4.61 18.34 -10.85
CA PRO A 12 -3.50 18.31 -9.90
C PRO A 12 -2.24 18.00 -10.70
N ARG A 13 -1.20 18.80 -10.55
CA ARG A 13 0.13 18.52 -11.09
C ARG A 13 0.52 17.14 -10.58
N ALA A 14 0.67 16.19 -11.50
CA ALA A 14 1.14 14.85 -11.20
C ALA A 14 2.53 14.97 -10.58
N ASN A 15 2.62 14.71 -9.28
CA ASN A 15 3.88 14.36 -8.65
C ASN A 15 4.23 13.00 -9.25
N SER A 16 5.31 12.90 -10.02
CA SER A 16 5.69 11.72 -10.80
C SER A 16 5.96 10.45 -9.98
N ASP A 17 5.89 10.56 -8.65
CA ASP A 17 6.20 9.49 -7.71
C ASP A 17 4.96 8.81 -7.10
N TYR A 18 3.75 9.20 -7.52
CA TYR A 18 2.49 8.70 -6.97
C TYR A 18 1.50 8.36 -8.08
N GLU A 19 1.03 7.13 -8.10
CA GLU A 19 -0.02 6.66 -9.01
C GLU A 19 -1.12 5.96 -8.21
N GLN A 20 -2.37 6.17 -8.61
CA GLN A 20 -3.54 5.57 -7.99
C GLN A 20 -4.41 4.90 -9.05
N GLN A 21 -4.88 3.70 -8.77
CA GLN A 21 -5.79 2.94 -9.61
C GLN A 21 -6.99 2.44 -8.81
N ARG A 22 -8.20 2.75 -9.28
CA ARG A 22 -9.42 2.13 -8.73
C ARG A 22 -9.68 0.78 -9.39
N CYS A 23 -9.99 -0.23 -8.59
CA CYS A 23 -10.36 -1.56 -9.06
C CYS A 23 -11.56 -2.09 -8.25
N GLY A 24 -12.78 -1.86 -8.77
CA GLY A 24 -14.03 -2.17 -8.08
C GLY A 24 -14.13 -1.44 -6.73
N PRO A 25 -14.33 -2.18 -5.61
CA PRO A 25 -14.43 -1.60 -4.27
C PRO A 25 -13.07 -1.24 -3.66
N ALA A 26 -11.96 -1.47 -4.36
CA ALA A 26 -10.62 -1.16 -3.88
C ALA A 26 -9.97 0.01 -4.63
N ILE A 27 -9.05 0.67 -3.94
CA ILE A 27 -8.12 1.64 -4.49
C ILE A 27 -6.71 1.13 -4.21
N PHE A 28 -5.91 1.04 -5.25
CA PHE A 28 -4.49 0.71 -5.18
C PHE A 28 -3.67 1.97 -5.36
N GLU A 29 -2.73 2.19 -4.49
CA GLU A 29 -1.86 3.36 -4.52
C GLU A 29 -0.41 2.90 -4.53
N VAL A 30 0.39 3.43 -5.45
CA VAL A 30 1.82 3.16 -5.48
C VAL A 30 2.60 4.44 -5.27
N ARG A 31 3.68 4.35 -4.51
CA ARG A 31 4.63 5.43 -4.28
C ARG A 31 6.05 4.89 -4.40
N GLN A 32 6.86 5.57 -5.20
CA GLN A 32 8.30 5.34 -5.23
C GLN A 32 8.93 6.00 -4.00
N CYS A 33 9.51 5.21 -3.10
CA CYS A 33 10.12 5.69 -1.86
C CYS A 33 11.61 5.99 -2.02
N SER A 34 12.27 5.28 -2.93
CA SER A 34 13.65 5.50 -3.35
C SER A 34 13.87 4.89 -4.72
N SER A 35 15.07 4.98 -5.28
CA SER A 35 15.42 4.33 -6.57
C SER A 35 15.20 2.81 -6.57
N THR A 36 15.16 2.18 -5.40
CA THR A 36 15.05 0.72 -5.25
C THR A 36 13.86 0.26 -4.43
N ARG A 37 13.15 1.16 -3.74
CA ARG A 37 12.04 0.81 -2.85
C ARG A 37 10.72 1.40 -3.33
N VAL A 38 9.71 0.56 -3.44
CA VAL A 38 8.33 0.93 -3.73
C VAL A 38 7.44 0.59 -2.55
N ALA A 39 6.46 1.44 -2.27
CA ALA A 39 5.36 1.16 -1.35
C ALA A 39 4.06 1.09 -2.12
N ILE A 40 3.26 0.07 -1.84
CA ILE A 40 1.93 -0.10 -2.40
C ILE A 40 0.94 -0.20 -1.26
N ALA A 41 -0.04 0.69 -1.24
CA ALA A 41 -1.15 0.66 -0.29
C ALA A 41 -2.43 0.20 -0.97
N VAL A 42 -3.28 -0.49 -0.22
CA VAL A 42 -4.60 -0.91 -0.64
C VAL A 42 -5.63 -0.42 0.35
N ILE A 43 -6.68 0.21 -0.17
CA ILE A 43 -7.80 0.77 0.59
C ILE A 43 -9.07 0.11 0.09
N GLY A 44 -9.98 -0.27 1.00
CA GLY A 44 -11.28 -0.86 0.68
C GLY A 44 -11.27 -2.39 0.70
N GLU A 45 -11.87 -3.04 -0.27
CA GLU A 45 -12.15 -4.48 -0.22
C GLU A 45 -11.40 -5.27 -1.28
N ILE A 46 -10.78 -6.39 -0.89
CA ILE A 46 -10.18 -7.37 -1.81
C ILE A 46 -11.01 -8.65 -1.79
N ASP A 47 -11.66 -8.93 -2.90
CA ASP A 47 -12.54 -10.06 -3.11
C ASP A 47 -12.20 -10.86 -4.38
N ALA A 48 -13.09 -11.75 -4.79
CA ALA A 48 -12.91 -12.60 -5.98
C ALA A 48 -12.85 -11.79 -7.29
N LEU A 49 -13.44 -10.58 -7.32
CA LEU A 49 -13.51 -9.77 -8.54
C LEU A 49 -12.20 -9.02 -8.81
N ASN A 50 -11.49 -8.61 -7.76
CA ASN A 50 -10.31 -7.75 -7.89
C ASN A 50 -9.00 -8.37 -7.36
N GLY A 51 -9.05 -9.52 -6.67
CA GLY A 51 -7.85 -10.17 -6.12
C GLY A 51 -6.78 -10.46 -7.18
N ARG A 52 -7.18 -10.89 -8.38
CA ARG A 52 -6.24 -11.13 -9.48
C ARG A 52 -5.58 -9.83 -9.96
N GLU A 53 -6.36 -8.76 -10.09
CA GLU A 53 -5.83 -7.45 -10.51
C GLU A 53 -4.92 -6.84 -9.46
N PHE A 54 -5.23 -7.03 -8.17
CA PHE A 54 -4.34 -6.65 -7.07
C PHE A 54 -2.95 -7.30 -7.24
N GLY A 55 -2.88 -8.61 -7.46
CA GLY A 55 -1.61 -9.30 -7.70
C GLY A 55 -0.85 -8.76 -8.90
N ARG A 56 -1.55 -8.52 -10.02
CA ARG A 56 -0.96 -7.94 -11.24
C ARG A 56 -0.45 -6.52 -11.03
N TYR A 57 -1.18 -5.71 -10.27
CA TYR A 57 -0.79 -4.35 -9.94
C TYR A 57 0.54 -4.34 -9.20
N VAL A 58 0.67 -5.16 -8.15
CA VAL A 58 1.91 -5.29 -7.39
C VAL A 58 3.07 -5.75 -8.29
N GLN A 59 2.87 -6.80 -9.08
CA GLN A 59 3.91 -7.32 -9.98
C GLN A 59 4.39 -6.27 -10.99
N ARG A 60 3.47 -5.47 -11.54
CA ARG A 60 3.80 -4.41 -12.51
C ARG A 60 4.70 -3.35 -11.91
N HIS A 61 4.40 -2.91 -10.68
CA HIS A 61 5.11 -1.83 -10.02
C HIS A 61 6.39 -2.26 -9.30
N THR A 62 6.64 -3.57 -9.15
CA THR A 62 7.86 -4.09 -8.52
C THR A 62 8.95 -4.48 -9.52
N ARG A 63 8.69 -4.43 -10.83
CA ARG A 63 9.64 -4.89 -11.86
C ARG A 63 11.02 -4.25 -11.79
N MET A 64 11.08 -2.97 -11.43
CA MET A 64 12.33 -2.19 -11.35
C MET A 64 12.76 -1.94 -9.90
N SER A 65 12.07 -2.52 -8.93
CA SER A 65 12.33 -2.31 -7.52
C SER A 65 13.07 -3.51 -6.92
N LYS A 66 13.84 -3.26 -5.87
CA LYS A 66 14.51 -4.30 -5.07
C LYS A 66 13.82 -4.52 -3.74
N GLN A 67 12.96 -3.60 -3.33
CA GLN A 67 12.24 -3.67 -2.08
C GLN A 67 10.78 -3.23 -2.25
N LEU A 68 9.87 -3.96 -1.60
CA LEU A 68 8.44 -3.67 -1.57
C LEU A 68 7.91 -3.61 -0.13
N VAL A 69 7.23 -2.52 0.19
CA VAL A 69 6.32 -2.44 1.34
C VAL A 69 4.89 -2.58 0.85
N LEU A 70 4.18 -3.58 1.30
CA LEU A 70 2.77 -3.79 0.98
C LEU A 70 1.91 -3.39 2.18
N ASP A 71 1.26 -2.24 2.10
CA ASP A 71 0.44 -1.68 3.18
C ASP A 71 -1.04 -2.04 2.99
N LEU A 72 -1.51 -2.99 3.77
CA LEU A 72 -2.89 -3.48 3.77
C LEU A 72 -3.67 -3.07 5.03
N ARG A 73 -3.22 -2.04 5.75
CA ARG A 73 -3.87 -1.59 7.00
C ARG A 73 -5.26 -0.99 6.77
N ALA A 74 -5.50 -0.40 5.60
CA ALA A 74 -6.78 0.20 5.23
C ALA A 74 -7.69 -0.73 4.43
N VAL A 75 -7.38 -2.02 4.38
CA VAL A 75 -8.26 -3.04 3.81
C VAL A 75 -9.37 -3.33 4.81
N GLU A 76 -10.62 -3.18 4.36
CA GLU A 76 -11.84 -3.37 5.14
C GLU A 76 -12.39 -4.80 5.05
N PHE A 77 -12.21 -5.42 3.88
CA PHE A 77 -12.54 -6.82 3.62
C PHE A 77 -11.41 -7.49 2.84
N PHE A 78 -11.05 -8.71 3.24
CA PHE A 78 -10.02 -9.50 2.59
C PHE A 78 -10.46 -10.95 2.45
N GLY A 79 -10.78 -11.36 1.23
CA GLY A 79 -11.20 -12.71 0.93
C GLY A 79 -10.04 -13.65 0.58
N THR A 80 -10.35 -14.93 0.34
CA THR A 80 -9.37 -15.95 -0.06
C THR A 80 -8.67 -15.61 -1.38
N ALA A 81 -9.32 -14.86 -2.28
CA ALA A 81 -8.69 -14.36 -3.50
C ALA A 81 -7.55 -13.38 -3.20
N GLY A 82 -7.67 -12.59 -2.13
CA GLY A 82 -6.60 -11.73 -1.63
C GLY A 82 -5.41 -12.55 -1.12
N PHE A 83 -5.66 -13.62 -0.36
CA PHE A 83 -4.61 -14.55 0.07
C PHE A 83 -3.91 -15.20 -1.13
N THR A 84 -4.67 -15.69 -2.11
CA THR A 84 -4.11 -16.24 -3.35
C THR A 84 -3.22 -15.23 -4.07
N ALA A 85 -3.63 -13.97 -4.12
CA ALA A 85 -2.81 -12.89 -4.69
C ALA A 85 -1.51 -12.69 -3.91
N LEU A 86 -1.53 -12.70 -2.57
CA LEU A 86 -0.32 -12.61 -1.74
C LEU A 86 0.64 -13.77 -2.00
N TYR A 87 0.13 -14.98 -2.19
CA TYR A 87 0.95 -16.13 -2.54
C TYR A 87 1.67 -15.92 -3.89
N TYR A 88 0.96 -15.44 -4.92
CA TYR A 88 1.58 -15.15 -6.21
C TYR A 88 2.57 -13.98 -6.14
N ILE A 89 2.29 -12.97 -5.30
CA ILE A 89 3.24 -11.88 -5.03
C ILE A 89 4.51 -12.44 -4.39
N SER A 90 4.40 -13.35 -3.43
CA SER A 90 5.54 -14.03 -2.79
C SER A 90 6.42 -14.75 -3.82
N VAL A 91 5.80 -15.54 -4.70
CA VAL A 91 6.53 -16.24 -5.78
C VAL A 91 7.19 -15.26 -6.74
N HIS A 92 6.51 -14.17 -7.10
CA HIS A 92 7.08 -13.13 -7.95
C HIS A 92 8.29 -12.44 -7.30
N CYS A 93 8.17 -12.03 -6.04
CA CYS A 93 9.26 -11.39 -5.31
C CYS A 93 10.48 -12.31 -5.19
N ALA A 94 10.27 -13.60 -4.89
CA ALA A 94 11.34 -14.58 -4.83
C ALA A 94 12.08 -14.75 -6.17
N ARG A 95 11.33 -14.78 -7.29
CA ARG A 95 11.92 -14.93 -8.64
C ARG A 95 12.61 -13.68 -9.14
N SER A 96 12.21 -12.51 -8.66
CA SER A 96 12.71 -11.21 -9.11
C SER A 96 13.75 -10.61 -8.17
N ASP A 97 14.14 -11.34 -7.12
CA ASP A 97 15.06 -10.87 -6.09
C ASP A 97 14.60 -9.56 -5.46
N VAL A 98 13.32 -9.53 -5.04
CA VAL A 98 12.68 -8.40 -4.37
C VAL A 98 12.45 -8.77 -2.92
N ASP A 99 13.10 -8.08 -2.00
CA ASP A 99 12.80 -8.14 -0.57
C ASP A 99 11.47 -7.46 -0.29
N TRP A 100 10.59 -8.10 0.44
CA TRP A 100 9.28 -7.53 0.68
C TRP A 100 8.75 -7.77 2.08
N THR A 101 7.75 -7.00 2.46
CA THR A 101 7.07 -7.12 3.74
C THR A 101 5.64 -6.61 3.66
N ILE A 102 4.76 -7.17 4.49
CA ILE A 102 3.35 -6.82 4.59
C ILE A 102 3.12 -6.10 5.92
N VAL A 103 2.37 -5.00 5.88
CA VAL A 103 1.78 -4.39 7.08
C VAL A 103 0.26 -4.53 6.95
N ALA A 104 -0.37 -5.27 7.85
CA ALA A 104 -1.75 -5.69 7.71
C ALA A 104 -2.65 -5.16 8.83
N GLY A 105 -3.88 -4.78 8.48
CA GLY A 105 -4.98 -4.56 9.40
C GLY A 105 -5.67 -5.86 9.81
N ASP A 106 -6.66 -5.76 10.67
CA ASP A 106 -7.36 -6.92 11.25
C ASP A 106 -8.02 -7.85 10.22
N PRO A 107 -8.71 -7.37 9.16
CA PRO A 107 -9.31 -8.26 8.18
C PRO A 107 -8.28 -9.17 7.49
N VAL A 108 -7.13 -8.61 7.13
CA VAL A 108 -6.03 -9.36 6.49
C VAL A 108 -5.40 -10.34 7.48
N ARG A 109 -5.13 -9.91 8.72
CA ARG A 109 -4.54 -10.75 9.77
C ARG A 109 -5.41 -11.97 10.08
N ARG A 110 -6.74 -11.82 10.09
CA ARG A 110 -7.68 -12.95 10.31
C ARG A 110 -7.54 -14.00 9.21
N VAL A 111 -7.45 -13.59 7.95
CA VAL A 111 -7.27 -14.53 6.84
C VAL A 111 -5.91 -15.21 6.92
N LEU A 112 -4.85 -14.45 7.18
CA LEU A 112 -3.49 -15.00 7.32
C LEU A 112 -3.38 -15.98 8.48
N SER A 113 -4.05 -15.76 9.61
CA SER A 113 -4.02 -16.69 10.74
C SER A 113 -4.59 -18.08 10.40
N VAL A 114 -5.45 -18.17 9.39
CA VAL A 114 -6.05 -19.43 8.94
C VAL A 114 -5.31 -20.02 7.74
N CYS A 115 -4.95 -19.18 6.77
CA CYS A 115 -4.39 -19.62 5.50
C CYS A 115 -2.85 -19.73 5.50
N ASP A 116 -2.18 -19.05 6.42
CA ASP A 116 -0.73 -19.02 6.59
C ASP A 116 -0.34 -19.25 8.07
N PRO A 117 -0.75 -20.39 8.67
CA PRO A 117 -0.52 -20.66 10.09
C PRO A 117 0.94 -20.76 10.46
N GLU A 118 1.79 -21.16 9.51
CA GLU A 118 3.24 -21.28 9.71
C GLU A 118 3.96 -19.91 9.57
N GLY A 119 3.26 -18.87 9.13
CA GLY A 119 3.83 -17.53 8.99
C GLY A 119 4.90 -17.43 7.88
N GLU A 120 4.66 -18.07 6.75
CA GLU A 120 5.57 -18.03 5.59
C GLU A 120 5.61 -16.66 4.91
N LEU A 121 4.49 -15.92 4.97
CA LEU A 121 4.42 -14.58 4.40
C LEU A 121 5.10 -13.56 5.34
N PRO A 122 5.84 -12.59 4.79
CA PRO A 122 6.66 -11.67 5.57
C PRO A 122 5.83 -10.57 6.25
N LEU A 123 4.99 -10.94 7.20
CA LEU A 123 4.13 -10.04 7.95
C LEU A 123 4.94 -9.28 9.00
N ALA A 124 4.91 -7.95 8.95
CA ALA A 124 5.45 -7.08 9.97
C ALA A 124 4.38 -6.68 11.00
N ARG A 125 4.81 -6.38 12.23
CA ARG A 125 3.91 -5.91 13.28
C ARG A 125 3.32 -4.54 12.97
N ASP A 126 4.16 -3.64 12.47
CA ASP A 126 3.83 -2.26 12.13
C ASP A 126 4.75 -1.75 11.01
N LEU A 127 4.48 -0.55 10.53
CA LEU A 127 5.25 0.06 9.45
C LEU A 127 6.73 0.27 9.82
N SER A 128 7.01 0.68 11.07
CA SER A 128 8.39 0.89 11.53
C SER A 128 9.19 -0.41 11.51
N SER A 129 8.58 -1.51 11.97
CA SER A 129 9.18 -2.85 11.92
C SER A 129 9.39 -3.34 10.48
N ALA A 130 8.45 -3.02 9.58
CA ALA A 130 8.55 -3.34 8.15
C ALA A 130 9.75 -2.64 7.50
N LEU A 131 9.89 -1.34 7.72
CA LEU A 131 11.00 -0.55 7.19
C LEU A 131 12.34 -1.01 7.77
N ALA A 132 12.43 -1.20 9.09
CA ALA A 132 13.63 -1.69 9.76
C ALA A 132 14.08 -3.07 9.24
N ARG A 133 13.12 -3.95 8.91
CA ARG A 133 13.42 -5.25 8.29
C ARG A 133 14.04 -5.07 6.91
N LEU A 134 13.43 -4.25 6.04
CA LEU A 134 13.94 -4.01 4.69
C LEU A 134 15.30 -3.28 4.71
N ASP A 135 15.51 -2.37 5.66
CA ASP A 135 16.81 -1.68 5.81
C ASP A 135 17.93 -2.65 6.20
N ARG A 136 17.64 -3.67 6.99
CA ARG A 136 18.62 -4.72 7.33
C ARG A 136 18.94 -5.63 6.14
N LEU A 137 17.96 -5.89 5.27
CA LEU A 137 18.15 -6.73 4.08
C LEU A 137 18.86 -5.97 2.97
N GLY A 138 18.50 -4.69 2.75
CA GLY A 138 19.19 -3.81 1.82
C GLY A 138 20.37 -3.14 2.48
N HIS A 139 21.59 -3.54 2.17
CA HIS A 139 22.81 -2.93 2.69
C HIS A 139 22.86 -1.42 2.36
N GLY A 140 22.35 -0.61 3.26
CA GLY A 140 22.68 0.80 3.38
C GLY A 140 21.90 1.78 2.52
N LEU A 141 21.41 2.83 3.19
CA LEU A 141 21.06 4.14 2.68
C LEU A 141 19.69 4.35 2.02
N ALA A 142 18.63 4.32 2.82
CA ALA A 142 17.43 5.11 2.53
C ALA A 142 16.68 5.48 3.82
N HIS A 143 17.31 6.22 4.71
CA HIS A 143 16.78 6.42 6.06
C HIS A 143 15.92 7.68 6.26
N VAL A 144 15.61 8.51 5.26
CA VAL A 144 15.19 9.88 5.64
C VAL A 144 13.78 10.31 5.25
N ILE A 145 13.09 9.66 4.32
CA ILE A 145 11.91 10.33 3.70
C ILE A 145 10.54 9.80 4.15
N TRP A 146 10.48 8.60 4.69
CA TRP A 146 9.17 7.98 4.99
C TRP A 146 8.48 8.48 6.25
N THR A 147 9.23 8.89 7.27
CA THR A 147 8.65 9.29 8.57
C THR A 147 7.81 10.56 8.51
N ALA A 148 8.08 11.45 7.57
CA ALA A 148 7.34 12.71 7.42
C ALA A 148 6.03 12.56 6.62
N GLN A 149 5.82 11.45 5.95
CA GLN A 149 4.72 11.27 5.01
C GLN A 149 3.82 10.05 5.30
N ALA A 150 3.86 9.51 6.50
CA ALA A 150 2.92 8.48 6.96
C ALA A 150 1.45 8.97 7.07
N GLY A 151 1.12 10.01 6.33
CA GLY A 151 -0.21 10.61 6.28
C GLY A 151 -1.23 9.89 5.41
N TRP A 152 -0.96 8.66 4.99
CA TRP A 152 -1.87 7.90 4.15
C TRP A 152 -3.22 7.58 4.82
N HIS A 153 -3.29 7.68 6.16
CA HIS A 153 -4.47 7.32 6.92
C HIS A 153 -4.83 8.33 8.01
N ARG A 154 -4.64 9.62 7.76
CA ARG A 154 -5.17 10.60 8.70
C ARG A 154 -6.65 10.83 8.40
N PRO A 155 -7.59 10.35 9.24
CA PRO A 155 -8.97 10.79 9.14
C PRO A 155 -9.01 12.31 9.34
N PRO A 156 -9.96 13.04 8.70
CA PRO A 156 -10.08 14.48 8.89
C PRO A 156 -10.28 14.76 10.38
N GLY A 157 -9.27 15.36 10.99
CA GLY A 157 -9.29 15.71 12.40
C GLY A 157 -10.44 16.65 12.67
N ARG A 158 -11.28 16.32 13.62
CA ARG A 158 -12.21 17.25 14.22
C ARG A 158 -11.42 18.45 14.73
N SER A 159 -11.66 19.60 14.14
CA SER A 159 -11.20 20.89 14.64
C SER A 159 -11.78 21.11 16.02
N GLY A 160 -11.00 20.82 17.05
CA GLY A 160 -11.29 21.22 18.43
C GLY A 160 -10.90 22.68 18.58
N ALA A 161 -11.85 23.57 18.50
CA ALA A 161 -11.67 24.97 18.89
C ALA A 161 -11.36 25.00 20.38
N GLN A 162 -10.09 25.17 20.73
CA GLN A 162 -9.70 25.56 22.08
C GLN A 162 -9.98 27.04 22.27
N ARG A 163 -11.06 27.34 22.99
CA ARG A 163 -11.35 28.66 23.51
C ARG A 163 -10.26 29.02 24.55
N LEU A 164 -9.49 30.00 24.21
CA LEU A 164 -8.74 30.78 25.19
C LEU A 164 -9.72 31.45 26.19
N ARG A 165 -9.65 31.10 27.45
CA ARG A 165 -10.15 31.91 28.55
C ARG A 165 -8.96 32.40 29.36
N ARG A 166 -8.93 33.67 29.49
CA ARG A 166 -8.28 34.68 30.36
C ARG A 166 -7.66 34.13 31.64
#